data_db156af57efca9f54d030d24bbe9f173
#
_entry.id   db156af57efca9f54d030d24bbe9f173
#
_cell.length_a   1.000
_cell.length_b   1.000
_cell.length_c   1.000
_cell.angle_alpha   90.00
_cell.angle_beta   90.00
_cell.angle_gamma   90.00
#
_symmetry.space_group_name_H-M   'P 1'
#
loop_
_entity.id
_entity.type
_entity.pdbx_description
1 polymer ?
#
loop_
_entity_poly.entity_id
_entity_poly.type
_entity_poly.pdbx_seq_one_letter_code
_entity_poly.pdbx_strand_id
1 'polypeptide(L)'
;RSSDLFEYLVERMSWLLGEHAVDYVKWDMNRELVQPGHKGKAAADAQTRQFYRLLDVLGERFPHIEFESCSSGGGRIDYEVLTRCHRFWASDNNDALERNTIQRGMSYFFPPEVMGAHIGHHKCHATFRQHSIQFRGLTALFGHMGLELDPLTVDAQEREGYRHYAALHKRWREVIHHGTQWRVDMPDTTTLAQGIVSEDKTQGLFLVSQLAMPDYTLMMPLRMPGLDASALYRITLLDHPNIQITGEGGHTMRKLPSWMEAPQTVSGEW
;
A
#
# COMPACT_ATOMS: atom_id res chain seq x y z
N ARG A 1 -5.49 -25.53 -29.82
CA ARG A 1 -6.57 -24.81 -29.09
C ARG A 1 -6.03 -23.86 -28.02
N SER A 2 -4.90 -24.14 -27.34
CA SER A 2 -4.28 -23.16 -26.45
C SER A 2 -3.60 -22.00 -27.22
N SER A 3 -3.08 -22.26 -28.41
CA SER A 3 -2.58 -21.22 -29.32
C SER A 3 -3.69 -20.28 -29.77
N ASP A 4 -4.85 -20.82 -30.12
CA ASP A 4 -5.99 -20.04 -30.63
C ASP A 4 -6.51 -19.04 -29.56
N LEU A 5 -6.57 -19.45 -28.26
CA LEU A 5 -6.97 -18.58 -27.19
C LEU A 5 -5.91 -17.50 -26.91
N PHE A 6 -4.63 -17.86 -26.95
CA PHE A 6 -3.54 -16.91 -26.75
C PHE A 6 -3.56 -15.84 -27.85
N GLU A 7 -3.64 -16.24 -29.11
CA GLU A 7 -3.69 -15.33 -30.26
C GLU A 7 -4.93 -14.43 -30.20
N TYR A 8 -6.08 -15.00 -29.82
CA TYR A 8 -7.30 -14.25 -29.63
C TYR A 8 -7.14 -13.16 -28.54
N LEU A 9 -6.55 -13.51 -27.38
CA LEU A 9 -6.32 -12.55 -26.32
C LEU A 9 -5.34 -11.45 -26.74
N VAL A 10 -4.25 -11.80 -27.38
CA VAL A 10 -3.28 -10.83 -27.92
C VAL A 10 -3.98 -9.87 -28.91
N GLU A 11 -4.77 -10.40 -29.84
CA GLU A 11 -5.50 -9.57 -30.80
C GLU A 11 -6.49 -8.62 -30.13
N ARG A 12 -7.34 -9.14 -29.22
CA ARG A 12 -8.38 -8.35 -28.57
C ARG A 12 -7.83 -7.30 -27.62
N MET A 13 -6.82 -7.66 -26.84
CA MET A 13 -6.15 -6.71 -25.95
C MET A 13 -5.40 -5.65 -26.76
N SER A 14 -4.69 -6.05 -27.83
CA SER A 14 -4.00 -5.09 -28.68
C SER A 14 -4.97 -4.12 -29.37
N TRP A 15 -6.13 -4.60 -29.80
CA TRP A 15 -7.17 -3.73 -30.35
C TRP A 15 -7.68 -2.74 -29.29
N LEU A 16 -8.06 -3.24 -28.09
CA LEU A 16 -8.56 -2.39 -27.01
C LEU A 16 -7.55 -1.30 -26.60
N LEU A 17 -6.29 -1.70 -26.38
CA LEU A 17 -5.23 -0.79 -25.96
C LEU A 17 -4.78 0.17 -27.05
N GLY A 18 -4.94 -0.21 -28.31
CA GLY A 18 -4.61 0.65 -29.46
C GLY A 18 -5.69 1.67 -29.82
N GLU A 19 -6.97 1.31 -29.61
CA GLU A 19 -8.11 2.19 -29.94
C GLU A 19 -8.46 3.19 -28.83
N HIS A 20 -7.98 2.96 -27.61
CA HIS A 20 -8.31 3.79 -26.45
C HIS A 20 -7.05 4.35 -25.79
N ALA A 21 -7.16 5.55 -25.24
CA ALA A 21 -6.09 6.18 -24.46
C ALA A 21 -6.00 5.50 -23.06
N VAL A 22 -5.32 4.36 -23.01
CA VAL A 22 -5.12 3.58 -21.78
C VAL A 22 -3.67 3.72 -21.35
N ASP A 23 -3.45 4.21 -20.13
CA ASP A 23 -2.11 4.33 -19.53
C ASP A 23 -1.84 3.25 -18.48
N TYR A 24 -2.90 2.58 -18.00
CA TYR A 24 -2.82 1.65 -16.88
C TYR A 24 -3.82 0.51 -17.00
N VAL A 25 -3.37 -0.72 -16.74
CA VAL A 25 -4.19 -1.92 -16.72
C VAL A 25 -3.98 -2.69 -15.42
N LYS A 26 -5.02 -2.79 -14.59
CA LYS A 26 -5.06 -3.77 -13.51
C LYS A 26 -5.62 -5.07 -14.08
N TRP A 27 -4.75 -6.09 -14.17
CA TRP A 27 -5.13 -7.38 -14.74
C TRP A 27 -5.51 -8.35 -13.65
N ASP A 28 -6.80 -8.57 -13.52
CA ASP A 28 -7.37 -9.45 -12.51
C ASP A 28 -7.79 -10.82 -13.08
N MET A 29 -7.72 -11.86 -12.23
CA MET A 29 -8.25 -13.18 -12.51
C MET A 29 -8.79 -13.82 -11.23
N ASN A 30 -10.10 -13.78 -11.03
CA ASN A 30 -10.78 -14.23 -9.81
C ASN A 30 -11.35 -15.65 -9.95
N ARG A 31 -10.58 -16.57 -10.54
CA ARG A 31 -11.03 -17.92 -10.81
C ARG A 31 -9.93 -18.93 -10.54
N GLU A 32 -10.24 -19.96 -9.79
CA GLU A 32 -9.35 -21.10 -9.58
C GLU A 32 -9.18 -21.92 -10.87
N LEU A 33 -8.05 -22.59 -10.98
CA LEU A 33 -7.80 -23.59 -12.01
C LEU A 33 -8.47 -24.91 -11.64
N VAL A 34 -9.78 -25.02 -11.86
CA VAL A 34 -10.59 -26.19 -11.45
C VAL A 34 -10.12 -27.47 -12.17
N GLN A 35 -9.65 -27.37 -13.40
CA GLN A 35 -9.11 -28.50 -14.15
C GLN A 35 -7.77 -28.10 -14.80
N PRO A 36 -6.68 -28.05 -14.00
CA PRO A 36 -5.36 -27.61 -14.49
C PRO A 36 -4.68 -28.72 -15.29
N GLY A 37 -5.39 -29.38 -16.22
CA GLY A 37 -4.92 -30.47 -17.03
C GLY A 37 -5.22 -30.34 -18.51
N HIS A 38 -4.32 -30.84 -19.35
CA HIS A 38 -4.50 -30.96 -20.79
C HIS A 38 -3.97 -32.29 -21.27
N LYS A 39 -4.83 -33.09 -21.95
CA LYS A 39 -4.48 -34.42 -22.50
C LYS A 39 -3.81 -35.34 -21.45
N GLY A 40 -4.37 -35.40 -20.24
CA GLY A 40 -3.86 -36.23 -19.14
C GLY A 40 -2.58 -35.75 -18.47
N LYS A 41 -2.11 -34.51 -18.77
CA LYS A 41 -0.93 -33.90 -18.13
C LYS A 41 -1.34 -32.67 -17.34
N ALA A 42 -0.61 -32.39 -16.26
CA ALA A 42 -0.76 -31.14 -15.51
C ALA A 42 -0.42 -29.94 -16.42
N ALA A 43 -1.22 -28.88 -16.32
CA ALA A 43 -1.09 -27.71 -17.19
C ALA A 43 -1.07 -26.36 -16.42
N ALA A 44 -0.98 -26.37 -15.11
CA ALA A 44 -0.90 -25.15 -14.28
C ALA A 44 0.32 -24.31 -14.64
N ASP A 45 1.51 -24.93 -14.70
CA ASP A 45 2.75 -24.25 -15.13
C ASP A 45 2.64 -23.68 -16.56
N ALA A 46 2.08 -24.47 -17.47
CA ALA A 46 1.90 -24.03 -18.86
C ALA A 46 0.96 -22.83 -18.96
N GLN A 47 -0.08 -22.74 -18.13
CA GLN A 47 -0.97 -21.58 -18.08
C GLN A 47 -0.24 -20.35 -17.54
N THR A 48 0.52 -20.48 -16.46
CA THR A 48 1.32 -19.39 -15.89
C THR A 48 2.31 -18.83 -16.91
N ARG A 49 3.04 -19.71 -17.61
CA ARG A 49 3.97 -19.30 -18.69
C ARG A 49 3.27 -18.60 -19.85
N GLN A 50 2.07 -19.05 -20.24
CA GLN A 50 1.31 -18.35 -21.28
C GLN A 50 0.81 -16.98 -20.84
N PHE A 51 0.48 -16.82 -19.56
CA PHE A 51 0.15 -15.51 -18.99
C PHE A 51 1.35 -14.57 -19.04
N TYR A 52 2.54 -15.01 -18.62
CA TYR A 52 3.75 -14.20 -18.71
C TYR A 52 4.07 -13.81 -20.16
N ARG A 53 3.98 -14.76 -21.08
CA ARG A 53 4.17 -14.50 -22.51
C ARG A 53 3.17 -13.47 -23.05
N LEU A 54 1.93 -13.50 -22.58
CA LEU A 54 0.92 -12.51 -22.97
C LEU A 54 1.31 -11.11 -22.47
N LEU A 55 1.78 -10.99 -21.24
CA LEU A 55 2.30 -9.72 -20.70
C LEU A 55 3.54 -9.24 -21.48
N ASP A 56 4.47 -10.14 -21.83
CA ASP A 56 5.64 -9.81 -22.65
C ASP A 56 5.21 -9.19 -23.99
N VAL A 57 4.30 -9.84 -24.70
CA VAL A 57 3.81 -9.36 -26.03
C VAL A 57 3.09 -8.02 -25.91
N LEU A 58 2.27 -7.84 -24.87
CA LEU A 58 1.55 -6.58 -24.67
C LEU A 58 2.48 -5.46 -24.20
N GLY A 59 3.45 -5.74 -23.33
CA GLY A 59 4.45 -4.78 -22.90
C GLY A 59 5.37 -4.31 -24.04
N GLU A 60 5.76 -5.21 -24.94
CA GLU A 60 6.50 -4.85 -26.16
C GLU A 60 5.68 -3.97 -27.13
N ARG A 61 4.39 -4.25 -27.26
CA ARG A 61 3.49 -3.47 -28.15
C ARG A 61 3.10 -2.12 -27.58
N PHE A 62 2.95 -2.04 -26.25
CA PHE A 62 2.44 -0.87 -25.55
C PHE A 62 3.36 -0.49 -24.36
N PRO A 63 4.62 -0.10 -24.62
CA PRO A 63 5.62 0.12 -23.57
C PRO A 63 5.31 1.31 -22.65
N HIS A 64 4.32 2.12 -22.98
CA HIS A 64 3.85 3.24 -22.17
C HIS A 64 2.77 2.85 -21.16
N ILE A 65 2.21 1.64 -21.26
CA ILE A 65 1.13 1.17 -20.40
C ILE A 65 1.71 0.47 -19.18
N GLU A 66 1.32 0.90 -18.00
CA GLU A 66 1.65 0.21 -16.75
C GLU A 66 0.68 -0.95 -16.47
N PHE A 67 1.23 -2.09 -16.08
CA PHE A 67 0.44 -3.26 -15.67
C PHE A 67 0.53 -3.49 -14.17
N GLU A 68 -0.62 -3.79 -13.55
CA GLU A 68 -0.74 -4.29 -12.18
C GLU A 68 -1.24 -5.73 -12.18
N SER A 69 -0.55 -6.62 -11.48
CA SER A 69 -0.98 -8.00 -11.30
C SER A 69 -2.00 -8.10 -10.16
N CYS A 70 -3.14 -8.70 -10.44
CA CYS A 70 -4.16 -9.05 -9.46
C CYS A 70 -4.73 -10.44 -9.76
N SER A 71 -5.01 -11.20 -8.72
CA SER A 71 -5.77 -12.46 -8.82
C SER A 71 -6.42 -12.72 -7.47
N SER A 72 -7.66 -12.27 -7.29
CA SER A 72 -8.31 -12.20 -5.98
C SER A 72 -7.39 -11.58 -4.93
N GLY A 73 -6.81 -10.44 -5.27
CA GLY A 73 -5.68 -9.87 -4.54
C GLY A 73 -4.35 -10.53 -4.90
N GLY A 74 -3.68 -11.09 -3.89
CA GLY A 74 -2.31 -11.60 -3.97
C GLY A 74 -2.10 -12.98 -4.56
N GLY A 75 -3.11 -13.62 -5.15
CA GLY A 75 -3.02 -15.00 -5.64
C GLY A 75 -2.03 -15.23 -6.79
N ARG A 76 -1.46 -14.16 -7.36
CA ARG A 76 -0.55 -14.24 -8.49
C ARG A 76 0.63 -13.27 -8.31
N ILE A 77 1.21 -13.29 -7.10
CA ILE A 77 2.40 -12.50 -6.79
C ILE A 77 3.61 -13.41 -6.76
N ASP A 78 4.56 -13.15 -7.64
CA ASP A 78 5.91 -13.74 -7.63
C ASP A 78 6.90 -12.77 -8.28
N TYR A 79 8.20 -13.07 -8.17
CA TYR A 79 9.24 -12.22 -8.77
C TYR A 79 9.21 -12.26 -10.30
N GLU A 80 8.73 -13.33 -10.89
CA GLU A 80 8.64 -13.47 -12.35
C GLU A 80 7.54 -12.58 -12.93
N VAL A 81 6.39 -12.44 -12.26
CA VAL A 81 5.36 -11.51 -12.70
C VAL A 81 5.80 -10.04 -12.57
N LEU A 82 6.62 -9.72 -11.56
CA LEU A 82 7.14 -8.36 -11.36
C LEU A 82 8.21 -7.94 -12.37
N THR A 83 8.76 -8.86 -13.17
CA THR A 83 9.58 -8.48 -14.34
C THR A 83 8.73 -7.93 -15.49
N ARG A 84 7.38 -8.06 -15.42
CA ARG A 84 6.41 -7.70 -16.46
C ARG A 84 5.35 -6.73 -15.98
N CYS A 85 5.06 -6.75 -14.69
CA CYS A 85 4.10 -5.85 -14.05
C CYS A 85 4.82 -4.84 -13.19
N HIS A 86 4.40 -3.60 -13.22
CA HIS A 86 4.99 -2.51 -12.45
C HIS A 86 4.62 -2.60 -10.97
N ARG A 87 3.50 -3.25 -10.66
CA ARG A 87 3.02 -3.43 -9.29
C ARG A 87 2.04 -4.60 -9.17
N PHE A 88 1.69 -4.91 -7.94
CA PHE A 88 0.69 -5.92 -7.61
C PHE A 88 -0.32 -5.41 -6.58
N TRP A 89 -1.50 -6.02 -6.58
CA TRP A 89 -2.50 -5.84 -5.53
C TRP A 89 -2.36 -6.94 -4.49
N ALA A 90 -2.05 -6.59 -3.23
CA ALA A 90 -1.70 -7.55 -2.20
C ALA A 90 -2.92 -8.36 -1.69
N SER A 91 -4.10 -7.74 -1.64
CA SER A 91 -5.32 -8.35 -1.12
C SER A 91 -6.54 -7.51 -1.48
N ASP A 92 -7.66 -8.17 -1.81
CA ASP A 92 -8.95 -7.51 -2.00
C ASP A 92 -9.57 -7.05 -0.67
N ASN A 93 -9.03 -7.49 0.47
CA ASN A 93 -9.41 -6.92 1.75
C ASN A 93 -8.78 -5.53 1.93
N ASN A 94 -9.57 -4.49 1.70
CA ASN A 94 -9.14 -3.10 1.81
C ASN A 94 -9.56 -2.45 3.15
N ASP A 95 -9.81 -3.26 4.18
CA ASP A 95 -9.98 -2.77 5.55
C ASP A 95 -8.64 -2.23 6.08
N ALA A 96 -8.61 -0.97 6.48
CA ALA A 96 -7.36 -0.32 6.89
C ALA A 96 -6.69 -0.97 8.10
N LEU A 97 -7.45 -1.60 9.00
CA LEU A 97 -6.88 -2.34 10.13
C LEU A 97 -6.17 -3.61 9.64
N GLU A 98 -6.81 -4.39 8.79
CA GLU A 98 -6.22 -5.61 8.19
C GLU A 98 -5.04 -5.27 7.27
N ARG A 99 -5.15 -4.18 6.51
CA ARG A 99 -4.08 -3.73 5.59
C ARG A 99 -2.78 -3.40 6.30
N ASN A 100 -2.80 -2.91 7.53
CA ASN A 100 -1.57 -2.75 8.32
C ASN A 100 -0.78 -4.07 8.42
N THR A 101 -1.46 -5.17 8.73
CA THR A 101 -0.84 -6.51 8.83
C THR A 101 -0.48 -7.08 7.45
N ILE A 102 -1.38 -6.97 6.47
CA ILE A 102 -1.18 -7.47 5.10
C ILE A 102 0.04 -6.79 4.47
N GLN A 103 0.09 -5.46 4.49
CA GLN A 103 1.19 -4.69 3.90
C GLN A 103 2.52 -4.93 4.61
N ARG A 104 2.51 -5.04 5.96
CA ARG A 104 3.71 -5.42 6.70
C ARG A 104 4.20 -6.82 6.30
N GLY A 105 3.31 -7.79 6.18
CA GLY A 105 3.65 -9.16 5.74
C GLY A 105 4.27 -9.16 4.33
N MET A 106 3.65 -8.46 3.39
CA MET A 106 4.15 -8.35 2.02
C MET A 106 5.51 -7.63 1.96
N SER A 107 5.74 -6.65 2.82
CA SER A 107 6.99 -5.89 2.87
C SER A 107 8.23 -6.71 3.26
N TYR A 108 8.07 -7.94 3.74
CA TYR A 108 9.21 -8.86 3.94
C TYR A 108 9.78 -9.39 2.62
N PHE A 109 9.00 -9.36 1.55
CA PHE A 109 9.35 -9.93 0.25
C PHE A 109 9.43 -8.88 -0.84
N PHE A 110 8.66 -7.79 -0.73
CA PHE A 110 8.48 -6.81 -1.79
C PHE A 110 8.58 -5.40 -1.23
N PRO A 111 9.27 -4.50 -1.93
CA PRO A 111 9.40 -3.12 -1.52
C PRO A 111 8.11 -2.31 -1.80
N PRO A 112 7.95 -1.11 -1.19
CA PRO A 112 6.73 -0.32 -1.29
C PRO A 112 6.34 0.11 -2.71
N GLU A 113 7.33 0.36 -3.55
CA GLU A 113 7.12 0.87 -4.92
C GLU A 113 6.40 -0.11 -5.86
N VAL A 114 6.35 -1.41 -5.49
CA VAL A 114 5.61 -2.40 -6.29
C VAL A 114 4.30 -2.83 -5.65
N MET A 115 3.96 -2.31 -4.46
CA MET A 115 2.77 -2.71 -3.72
C MET A 115 1.66 -1.67 -3.82
N GLY A 116 0.54 -2.02 -4.46
CA GLY A 116 -0.68 -1.20 -4.47
C GLY A 116 -1.27 -1.05 -3.06
N ALA A 117 -1.55 0.19 -2.66
CA ALA A 117 -2.20 0.52 -1.41
C ALA A 117 -3.29 1.57 -1.64
N HIS A 118 -4.54 1.25 -1.35
CA HIS A 118 -5.66 2.14 -1.66
C HIS A 118 -6.31 2.70 -0.40
N ILE A 119 -6.70 3.97 -0.48
CA ILE A 119 -7.64 4.56 0.48
C ILE A 119 -9.03 4.14 0.02
N GLY A 120 -9.64 3.19 0.74
CA GLY A 120 -10.98 2.70 0.44
C GLY A 120 -12.10 3.60 0.98
N HIS A 121 -13.34 3.20 0.75
CA HIS A 121 -14.52 3.84 1.33
C HIS A 121 -14.49 3.77 2.87
N HIS A 122 -15.15 4.73 3.56
CA HIS A 122 -15.16 4.79 5.03
C HIS A 122 -15.67 3.49 5.68
N LYS A 123 -16.62 2.81 5.05
CA LYS A 123 -17.08 1.48 5.43
C LYS A 123 -16.50 0.45 4.47
N CYS A 124 -15.63 -0.40 4.98
CA CYS A 124 -15.01 -1.46 4.20
C CYS A 124 -16.05 -2.48 3.70
N HIS A 125 -15.99 -2.85 2.43
CA HIS A 125 -16.92 -3.83 1.83
C HIS A 125 -16.70 -5.26 2.34
N ALA A 126 -15.47 -5.61 2.72
CA ALA A 126 -15.13 -6.97 3.16
C ALA A 126 -15.47 -7.23 4.63
N THR A 127 -15.22 -6.27 5.52
CA THR A 127 -15.36 -6.43 6.97
C THR A 127 -16.51 -5.64 7.57
N PHE A 128 -17.08 -4.69 6.82
CA PHE A 128 -18.07 -3.70 7.26
C PHE A 128 -17.62 -2.78 8.39
N ARG A 129 -16.34 -2.81 8.78
CA ARG A 129 -15.75 -1.86 9.72
C ARG A 129 -15.71 -0.46 9.11
N GLN A 130 -15.76 0.52 9.99
CA GLN A 130 -15.66 1.94 9.63
C GLN A 130 -14.40 2.51 10.25
N HIS A 131 -13.61 3.20 9.44
CA HIS A 131 -12.39 3.86 9.87
C HIS A 131 -12.37 5.31 9.41
N SER A 132 -11.73 6.17 10.21
CA SER A 132 -11.52 7.57 9.84
C SER A 132 -10.72 7.66 8.55
N ILE A 133 -10.92 8.75 7.82
CA ILE A 133 -10.12 9.04 6.62
C ILE A 133 -8.62 9.14 6.95
N GLN A 134 -8.27 9.63 8.14
CA GLN A 134 -6.90 9.68 8.64
C GLN A 134 -6.27 8.28 8.71
N PHE A 135 -6.94 7.34 9.41
CA PHE A 135 -6.40 5.98 9.56
C PHE A 135 -6.26 5.27 8.20
N ARG A 136 -7.26 5.40 7.32
CA ARG A 136 -7.22 4.82 5.97
C ARG A 136 -6.11 5.44 5.10
N GLY A 137 -5.99 6.78 5.14
CA GLY A 137 -5.00 7.53 4.37
C GLY A 137 -3.56 7.23 4.79
N LEU A 138 -3.30 7.18 6.11
CA LEU A 138 -1.97 6.87 6.64
C LEU A 138 -1.59 5.40 6.40
N THR A 139 -2.55 4.47 6.49
CA THR A 139 -2.31 3.06 6.15
C THR A 139 -1.92 2.88 4.68
N ALA A 140 -2.53 3.63 3.76
CA ALA A 140 -2.22 3.56 2.33
C ALA A 140 -0.96 4.34 1.94
N LEU A 141 -0.38 5.14 2.83
CA LEU A 141 0.70 6.08 2.50
C LEU A 141 1.97 5.37 2.02
N PHE A 142 2.31 4.20 2.61
CA PHE A 142 3.55 3.47 2.35
C PHE A 142 3.40 2.43 1.23
N GLY A 143 3.02 2.88 0.04
CA GLY A 143 2.89 2.03 -1.15
C GLY A 143 2.57 2.87 -2.37
N HIS A 144 2.16 2.26 -3.47
CA HIS A 144 1.50 2.95 -4.57
C HIS A 144 0.08 3.32 -4.14
N MET A 145 -0.09 4.57 -3.71
CA MET A 145 -1.40 5.03 -3.23
C MET A 145 -2.39 5.19 -4.38
N GLY A 146 -3.55 4.58 -4.21
CA GLY A 146 -4.71 4.77 -5.06
C GLY A 146 -5.96 5.11 -4.24
N LEU A 147 -7.06 5.40 -4.93
CA LEU A 147 -8.38 5.63 -4.34
C LEU A 147 -9.33 4.53 -4.83
N GLU A 148 -10.01 3.85 -3.90
CA GLU A 148 -10.96 2.78 -4.20
C GLU A 148 -12.31 3.12 -3.57
N LEU A 149 -13.10 3.91 -4.29
CA LEU A 149 -14.40 4.43 -3.83
C LEU A 149 -15.23 4.90 -5.02
N ASP A 150 -16.53 5.06 -4.79
CA ASP A 150 -17.38 5.82 -5.68
C ASP A 150 -17.31 7.31 -5.31
N PRO A 151 -16.70 8.18 -6.14
CA PRO A 151 -16.53 9.59 -5.82
C PRO A 151 -17.84 10.38 -5.72
N LEU A 152 -18.95 9.83 -6.21
CA LEU A 152 -20.27 10.45 -6.15
C LEU A 152 -20.95 10.26 -4.79
N THR A 153 -20.49 9.27 -4.01
CA THR A 153 -21.10 8.91 -2.71
C THR A 153 -20.39 9.51 -1.50
N VAL A 154 -19.27 10.18 -1.70
CA VAL A 154 -18.49 10.76 -0.60
C VAL A 154 -18.91 12.18 -0.28
N ASP A 155 -19.00 12.50 1.01
CA ASP A 155 -19.30 13.85 1.47
C ASP A 155 -18.10 14.81 1.29
N ALA A 156 -18.33 16.09 1.65
CA ALA A 156 -17.30 17.12 1.48
C ALA A 156 -16.09 16.90 2.41
N GLN A 157 -16.29 16.40 3.62
CA GLN A 157 -15.24 16.15 4.60
C GLN A 157 -14.35 14.97 4.15
N GLU A 158 -14.95 13.88 3.72
CA GLU A 158 -14.25 12.73 3.14
C GLU A 158 -13.45 13.15 1.90
N ARG A 159 -14.05 13.93 1.02
CA ARG A 159 -13.38 14.42 -0.20
C ARG A 159 -12.15 15.27 0.11
N GLU A 160 -12.22 16.12 1.12
CA GLU A 160 -11.07 16.90 1.57
C GLU A 160 -9.98 16.01 2.16
N GLY A 161 -10.35 14.98 2.93
CA GLY A 161 -9.42 13.99 3.43
C GLY A 161 -8.67 13.26 2.30
N TYR A 162 -9.38 12.80 1.25
CA TYR A 162 -8.73 12.19 0.08
C TYR A 162 -7.75 13.14 -0.61
N ARG A 163 -8.09 14.43 -0.77
CA ARG A 163 -7.17 15.43 -1.32
C ARG A 163 -5.92 15.59 -0.45
N HIS A 164 -6.11 15.66 0.86
CA HIS A 164 -5.01 15.79 1.83
C HIS A 164 -4.02 14.63 1.72
N TYR A 165 -4.50 13.38 1.79
CA TYR A 165 -3.62 12.21 1.75
C TYR A 165 -3.01 11.97 0.37
N ALA A 166 -3.72 12.27 -0.70
CA ALA A 166 -3.14 12.25 -2.04
C ALA A 166 -2.03 13.30 -2.21
N ALA A 167 -2.19 14.50 -1.65
CA ALA A 167 -1.16 15.53 -1.65
C ALA A 167 0.05 15.13 -0.78
N LEU A 168 -0.21 14.54 0.40
CA LEU A 168 0.82 14.03 1.29
C LEU A 168 1.65 12.93 0.59
N HIS A 169 0.99 11.98 -0.05
CA HIS A 169 1.66 10.93 -0.82
C HIS A 169 2.50 11.52 -1.96
N LYS A 170 1.95 12.42 -2.76
CA LYS A 170 2.68 13.09 -3.86
C LYS A 170 3.93 13.81 -3.36
N ARG A 171 3.88 14.40 -2.18
CA ARG A 171 5.02 15.06 -1.55
C ARG A 171 6.13 14.09 -1.14
N TRP A 172 5.75 12.90 -0.65
CA TRP A 172 6.68 11.93 -0.05
C TRP A 172 6.98 10.72 -0.93
N ARG A 173 6.28 10.55 -2.06
CA ARG A 173 6.40 9.34 -2.88
C ARG A 173 7.82 9.06 -3.36
N GLU A 174 8.63 10.09 -3.60
CA GLU A 174 10.03 9.93 -3.98
C GLU A 174 10.81 9.20 -2.89
N VAL A 175 10.65 9.62 -1.64
CA VAL A 175 11.25 8.92 -0.49
C VAL A 175 10.64 7.54 -0.30
N ILE A 176 9.31 7.42 -0.45
CA ILE A 176 8.60 6.15 -0.25
C ILE A 176 9.04 5.10 -1.29
N HIS A 177 9.23 5.49 -2.55
CA HIS A 177 9.52 4.55 -3.63
C HIS A 177 11.01 4.29 -3.83
N HIS A 178 11.90 5.18 -3.37
CA HIS A 178 13.35 5.02 -3.58
C HIS A 178 14.17 4.92 -2.29
N GLY A 179 13.55 5.17 -1.14
CA GLY A 179 14.23 5.06 0.15
C GLY A 179 14.32 3.63 0.66
N THR A 180 15.11 3.44 1.71
CA THR A 180 15.22 2.16 2.41
C THR A 180 14.07 2.01 3.42
N GLN A 181 13.28 0.94 3.27
CA GLN A 181 12.19 0.62 4.20
C GLN A 181 12.71 -0.07 5.46
N TRP A 182 12.19 0.38 6.59
CA TRP A 182 12.45 -0.17 7.92
C TRP A 182 11.15 -0.63 8.57
N ARG A 183 11.13 -1.89 9.01
CA ARG A 183 10.08 -2.45 9.86
C ARG A 183 10.57 -2.36 11.29
N VAL A 184 9.92 -1.54 12.09
CA VAL A 184 10.32 -1.33 13.50
C VAL A 184 9.58 -2.32 14.36
N ASP A 185 10.30 -3.13 15.13
CA ASP A 185 9.71 -4.04 16.09
C ASP A 185 9.37 -3.28 17.37
N MET A 186 8.09 -3.28 17.72
CA MET A 186 7.58 -2.68 18.93
C MET A 186 7.37 -3.76 19.98
N PRO A 187 7.73 -3.50 21.26
CA PRO A 187 7.47 -4.46 22.34
C PRO A 187 5.99 -4.75 22.55
N ASP A 188 5.13 -3.77 22.28
CA ASP A 188 3.68 -3.92 22.31
C ASP A 188 3.19 -4.42 20.94
N THR A 189 2.63 -5.62 20.91
CA THR A 189 2.14 -6.28 19.70
C THR A 189 0.92 -5.61 19.08
N THR A 190 0.27 -4.70 19.83
CA THR A 190 -0.87 -3.90 19.35
C THR A 190 -0.43 -2.66 18.57
N THR A 191 0.87 -2.39 18.52
CA THR A 191 1.46 -1.26 17.81
C THR A 191 2.32 -1.73 16.65
N LEU A 192 2.05 -1.24 15.45
CA LEU A 192 2.92 -1.40 14.29
C LEU A 192 3.67 -0.10 14.00
N ALA A 193 4.97 -0.22 13.75
CA ALA A 193 5.78 0.91 13.34
C ALA A 193 6.63 0.55 12.12
N GLN A 194 6.75 1.50 11.20
CA GLN A 194 7.57 1.38 10.01
C GLN A 194 8.10 2.75 9.61
N GLY A 195 9.17 2.75 8.83
CA GLY A 195 9.75 3.97 8.30
C GLY A 195 10.39 3.76 6.94
N ILE A 196 10.60 4.84 6.24
CA ILE A 196 11.42 4.89 5.03
C ILE A 196 12.38 6.05 5.18
N VAL A 197 13.65 5.80 4.90
CA VAL A 197 14.71 6.79 4.95
C VAL A 197 15.28 6.94 3.55
N SER A 198 15.45 8.18 3.07
CA SER A 198 16.05 8.47 1.78
C SER A 198 17.47 7.88 1.69
N GLU A 199 17.94 7.57 0.49
CA GLU A 199 19.26 6.98 0.25
C GLU A 199 20.39 7.85 0.82
N ASP A 200 20.28 9.17 0.67
CA ASP A 200 21.23 10.17 1.21
C ASP A 200 21.06 10.41 2.72
N LYS A 201 20.10 9.76 3.36
CA LYS A 201 19.76 9.89 4.79
C LYS A 201 19.41 11.32 5.25
N THR A 202 19.09 12.23 4.33
CA THR A 202 18.73 13.62 4.69
C THR A 202 17.32 13.73 5.21
N GLN A 203 16.45 12.77 4.92
CA GLN A 203 15.05 12.77 5.35
C GLN A 203 14.52 11.34 5.55
N GLY A 204 13.52 11.22 6.40
CA GLY A 204 12.81 9.96 6.63
C GLY A 204 11.35 10.21 6.98
N LEU A 205 10.53 9.23 6.70
CA LEU A 205 9.11 9.21 7.03
C LEU A 205 8.82 7.99 7.90
N PHE A 206 8.24 8.20 9.07
CA PHE A 206 7.90 7.13 10.00
C PHE A 206 6.41 7.14 10.31
N LEU A 207 5.80 5.97 10.39
CA LEU A 207 4.40 5.75 10.76
C LEU A 207 4.34 4.83 11.98
N VAL A 208 3.54 5.23 12.95
CA VAL A 208 3.18 4.41 14.11
C VAL A 208 1.67 4.23 14.09
N SER A 209 1.20 2.99 14.03
CA SER A 209 -0.21 2.62 14.01
C SER A 209 -0.57 1.85 15.28
N GLN A 210 -1.45 2.42 16.09
CA GLN A 210 -2.05 1.70 17.22
C GLN A 210 -3.26 0.92 16.71
N LEU A 211 -3.19 -0.42 16.72
CA LEU A 211 -4.20 -1.29 16.12
C LEU A 211 -5.23 -1.83 17.12
N ALA A 212 -4.89 -1.84 18.39
CA ALA A 212 -5.77 -2.26 19.49
C ALA A 212 -5.42 -1.52 20.78
N MET A 213 -6.13 -1.79 21.86
CA MET A 213 -5.80 -1.25 23.18
C MET A 213 -4.39 -1.72 23.56
N PRO A 214 -3.47 -0.81 23.93
CA PRO A 214 -2.12 -1.19 24.30
C PRO A 214 -2.09 -1.96 25.64
N ASP A 215 -1.17 -2.91 25.73
CA ASP A 215 -0.94 -3.67 26.98
C ASP A 215 -0.22 -2.83 28.04
N TYR A 216 0.40 -1.73 27.62
CA TYR A 216 1.17 -0.85 28.49
C TYR A 216 0.53 0.52 28.64
N THR A 217 0.56 1.08 29.84
CA THR A 217 0.00 2.41 30.12
C THR A 217 0.75 3.55 29.43
N LEU A 218 2.05 3.36 29.21
CA LEU A 218 2.90 4.32 28.51
C LEU A 218 3.34 3.74 27.18
N MET A 219 3.26 4.55 26.14
CA MET A 219 3.81 4.19 24.83
C MET A 219 5.32 3.96 24.95
N MET A 220 5.78 2.86 24.36
CA MET A 220 7.21 2.55 24.31
C MET A 220 7.93 3.52 23.38
N PRO A 221 9.22 3.84 23.66
CA PRO A 221 10.01 4.69 22.79
C PRO A 221 10.08 4.14 21.37
N LEU A 222 9.82 5.00 20.38
CA LEU A 222 10.04 4.68 18.96
C LEU A 222 11.49 4.96 18.63
N ARG A 223 12.21 3.95 18.19
CA ARG A 223 13.51 4.11 17.55
C ARG A 223 13.32 4.28 16.04
N MET A 224 13.99 5.24 15.45
CA MET A 224 13.93 5.57 14.02
C MET A 224 15.19 5.06 13.31
N PRO A 225 15.23 3.80 12.87
CA PRO A 225 16.43 3.23 12.26
C PRO A 225 16.70 3.84 10.88
N GLY A 226 17.95 3.69 10.42
CA GLY A 226 18.38 4.11 9.09
C GLY A 226 18.89 5.54 8.99
N LEU A 227 18.65 6.36 10.00
CA LEU A 227 19.18 7.73 10.06
C LEU A 227 20.69 7.73 10.28
N ASP A 228 21.36 8.83 9.93
CA ASP A 228 22.78 9.03 10.21
C ASP A 228 22.97 9.45 11.67
N ALA A 229 23.66 8.61 12.48
CA ALA A 229 23.88 8.86 13.90
C ALA A 229 24.63 10.18 14.18
N SER A 230 25.47 10.65 13.27
CA SER A 230 26.24 11.88 13.40
C SER A 230 25.45 13.14 13.02
N ALA A 231 24.31 12.99 12.34
CA ALA A 231 23.50 14.12 11.88
C ALA A 231 22.46 14.56 12.92
N LEU A 232 22.03 15.79 12.81
CA LEU A 232 20.89 16.33 13.55
C LEU A 232 19.65 16.36 12.67
N TYR A 233 18.55 15.82 13.15
CA TYR A 233 17.28 15.77 12.44
C TYR A 233 16.22 16.62 13.14
N ARG A 234 15.46 17.31 12.32
CA ARG A 234 14.26 18.01 12.75
C ARG A 234 13.05 17.08 12.62
N ILE A 235 12.49 16.65 13.74
CA ILE A 235 11.29 15.82 13.79
C ILE A 235 10.06 16.72 13.83
N THR A 236 9.11 16.45 12.94
CA THR A 236 7.80 17.09 12.89
C THR A 236 6.71 16.05 12.74
N LEU A 237 5.60 16.25 13.44
CA LEU A 237 4.41 15.47 13.20
C LEU A 237 3.72 16.00 11.92
N LEU A 238 3.55 15.15 10.92
CA LEU A 238 2.93 15.52 9.65
C LEU A 238 1.41 15.53 9.71
N ASP A 239 0.85 14.65 10.54
CA ASP A 239 -0.58 14.53 10.71
C ASP A 239 -0.90 14.33 12.19
N HIS A 240 -1.67 15.26 12.75
CA HIS A 240 -2.03 15.20 14.15
C HIS A 240 -3.06 14.10 14.39
N PRO A 241 -2.87 13.25 15.42
CA PRO A 241 -3.89 12.30 15.78
C PRO A 241 -5.17 13.07 16.13
N ASN A 242 -6.26 12.72 15.44
CA ASN A 242 -7.57 13.32 15.71
C ASN A 242 -8.15 12.69 17.00
N ILE A 243 -7.48 12.98 18.12
CA ILE A 243 -7.85 12.44 19.41
C ILE A 243 -8.98 13.30 19.97
N GLN A 244 -10.21 13.03 19.52
CA GLN A 244 -11.38 13.48 20.25
C GLN A 244 -11.66 12.48 21.38
N ILE A 245 -11.10 12.73 22.54
CA ILE A 245 -11.52 12.03 23.76
C ILE A 245 -12.77 12.73 24.28
N THR A 246 -13.92 12.34 23.76
CA THR A 246 -15.21 12.63 24.39
C THR A 246 -15.47 11.56 25.43
N GLY A 247 -14.89 11.70 26.62
CA GLY A 247 -15.28 10.90 27.78
C GLY A 247 -16.57 11.44 28.36
N GLU A 248 -17.57 10.60 28.58
CA GLU A 248 -18.67 10.88 29.50
C GLU A 248 -18.09 11.06 30.90
N GLY A 249 -17.78 12.28 31.28
CA GLY A 249 -17.17 12.55 32.57
C GLY A 249 -16.36 13.83 32.63
N GLY A 250 -16.31 14.61 31.56
CA GLY A 250 -15.71 15.94 31.54
C GLY A 250 -14.18 15.96 31.80
N HIS A 251 -13.50 14.85 31.60
CA HIS A 251 -12.04 14.84 31.63
C HIS A 251 -11.51 15.47 30.35
N THR A 252 -11.00 16.68 30.50
CA THR A 252 -10.30 17.42 29.45
C THR A 252 -9.17 16.55 28.90
N MET A 253 -9.03 16.53 27.57
CA MET A 253 -7.89 15.92 26.89
C MET A 253 -6.58 16.27 27.60
N ARG A 254 -5.77 15.27 27.87
CA ARG A 254 -4.39 15.53 28.27
C ARG A 254 -3.71 16.30 27.15
N LYS A 255 -2.94 17.30 27.53
CA LYS A 255 -2.12 18.07 26.61
C LYS A 255 -1.24 17.12 25.80
N LEU A 256 -1.14 17.34 24.48
CA LEU A 256 -0.23 16.57 23.65
C LEU A 256 1.21 16.70 24.19
N PRO A 257 2.06 15.68 24.06
CA PRO A 257 3.47 15.81 24.35
C PRO A 257 4.08 16.98 23.57
N SER A 258 4.99 17.71 24.17
CA SER A 258 5.59 18.92 23.57
C SER A 258 6.23 18.68 22.20
N TRP A 259 6.75 17.49 21.96
CA TRP A 259 7.32 17.11 20.67
C TRP A 259 6.27 16.96 19.56
N MET A 260 5.00 16.74 19.90
CA MET A 260 3.89 16.72 18.94
C MET A 260 3.36 18.14 18.64
N GLU A 261 3.54 19.08 19.58
CA GLU A 261 3.09 20.47 19.41
C GLU A 261 4.07 21.34 18.62
N ALA A 262 5.37 21.03 18.70
CA ALA A 262 6.41 21.79 18.02
C ALA A 262 7.54 20.89 17.54
N PRO A 263 8.20 21.25 16.41
CA PRO A 263 9.34 20.51 15.89
C PRO A 263 10.45 20.38 16.94
N GLN A 264 11.04 19.17 17.01
CA GLN A 264 12.17 18.89 17.88
C GLN A 264 13.42 18.61 17.04
N THR A 265 14.59 18.96 17.58
CA THR A 265 15.86 18.59 16.96
C THR A 265 16.52 17.51 17.80
N VAL A 266 16.84 16.39 17.18
CA VAL A 266 17.43 15.21 17.81
C VAL A 266 18.58 14.67 16.98
N SER A 267 19.50 13.96 17.63
CA SER A 267 20.55 13.19 16.93
C SER A 267 19.93 11.98 16.21
N GLY A 268 20.52 11.53 15.12
CA GLY A 268 20.15 10.31 14.42
C GLY A 268 20.42 9.02 15.19
N GLU A 269 21.05 9.08 16.36
CA GLU A 269 21.24 7.94 17.27
C GLU A 269 19.94 7.49 17.99
N TRP A 270 18.90 8.27 17.95
CA TRP A 270 17.65 8.02 18.71
C TRP A 270 16.72 7.02 18.00
#